data_bde54f81f17da36dc0b0158f67ad1cd8
#
_entry.id   bde54f81f17da36dc0b0158f67ad1cd8
#
_cell.length_a   1.000
_cell.length_b   1.000
_cell.length_c   1.000
_cell.angle_alpha   90.00
_cell.angle_beta   90.00
_cell.angle_gamma   90.00
#
_symmetry.space_group_name_H-M   'P 1'
#
loop_
_entity.id
_entity.type
_entity.pdbx_description
1 polymer ?
#
loop_
_entity_poly.entity_id
_entity_poly.type
_entity_poly.pdbx_seq_one_letter_code
_entity_poly.pdbx_strand_id
1 'polypeptide(L)'
;MKTVVAGALGECVHVAGVMNFLRLAETAGWRTIFLGPAVPVQEVLRVAREENADLVGVSYRLTPETGERLLGEFAEAADDLHARGVRFAFGGTPPVAERAKLIGFFEQVFDGTETKDAVLAFLKSEEHGQFSQQSYPQSTVERIQWKSPFPLLRHHFGLPEMEATRAGIARIAEAGALDVISLGIDQDAQENFFHPERQDPRRRGAGGVPVRSAEDYRALYEASRRGNYPLLRTYSGTDDFLKLAEMYVETINIAWCAIPLFWFNAMDGRGPWDLEGSIREHQEVMHWYGSHNIPVELNEPHHWGMRDAPDVVYIVSAFLSAYNARAFGVRDYIAQFMFNSPPGHSDAMDLAKMLAALELVRPLENDTFNVYRQTRTGLLSYPVDPVASRAHLATSVYMQMALKPHIIHVVGHTEAHHAATAEDVIEACGLARRAVENALE
;
A
#
# COMPACT_ATOMS: atom_id res chain seq x y z
N MET A 1 -5.21 2.42 -27.94
CA MET A 1 -5.76 1.97 -26.64
C MET A 1 -5.94 0.48 -26.78
N LYS A 2 -5.33 -0.33 -25.91
CA LYS A 2 -5.44 -1.79 -25.94
C LYS A 2 -6.87 -2.22 -25.60
N THR A 3 -7.35 -3.29 -26.23
CA THR A 3 -8.73 -3.80 -26.05
C THR A 3 -8.69 -5.18 -25.40
N VAL A 4 -9.53 -5.38 -24.37
CA VAL A 4 -9.76 -6.69 -23.75
C VAL A 4 -11.23 -7.11 -23.92
N VAL A 5 -11.42 -8.34 -24.38
CA VAL A 5 -12.72 -9.00 -24.49
C VAL A 5 -12.79 -10.09 -23.42
N ALA A 6 -13.87 -10.13 -22.62
CA ALA A 6 -13.99 -11.17 -21.62
C ALA A 6 -15.42 -11.64 -21.35
N GLY A 7 -15.56 -12.92 -20.96
CA GLY A 7 -16.86 -13.52 -20.62
C GLY A 7 -16.72 -14.86 -19.88
N ALA A 8 -17.84 -15.38 -19.37
CA ALA A 8 -17.90 -16.70 -18.76
C ALA A 8 -18.34 -17.74 -19.79
N LEU A 9 -17.54 -18.83 -19.94
CA LEU A 9 -17.72 -19.84 -20.99
C LEU A 9 -18.87 -20.83 -20.71
N GLY A 10 -19.43 -21.32 -21.81
CA GLY A 10 -20.37 -22.47 -21.79
C GLY A 10 -21.65 -22.14 -21.01
N GLU A 11 -21.97 -22.94 -20.00
CA GLU A 11 -23.11 -22.73 -19.11
C GLU A 11 -22.77 -21.98 -17.82
N CYS A 12 -21.55 -21.43 -17.69
CA CYS A 12 -21.10 -20.73 -16.48
C CYS A 12 -21.74 -19.34 -16.37
N VAL A 13 -22.53 -19.12 -15.32
CA VAL A 13 -23.20 -17.84 -15.04
C VAL A 13 -22.45 -16.98 -14.02
N HIS A 14 -21.31 -17.43 -13.52
CA HIS A 14 -20.53 -16.76 -12.49
C HIS A 14 -19.60 -15.71 -13.10
N VAL A 15 -20.06 -14.47 -13.19
CA VAL A 15 -19.35 -13.38 -13.88
C VAL A 15 -18.64 -12.39 -12.96
N ALA A 16 -18.79 -12.49 -11.63
CA ALA A 16 -18.18 -11.53 -10.70
C ALA A 16 -16.66 -11.39 -10.88
N GLY A 17 -15.95 -12.51 -11.07
CA GLY A 17 -14.51 -12.51 -11.33
C GLY A 17 -14.15 -11.80 -12.65
N VAL A 18 -14.92 -12.07 -13.72
CA VAL A 18 -14.74 -11.41 -15.03
C VAL A 18 -14.97 -9.90 -14.92
N MET A 19 -16.04 -9.49 -14.21
CA MET A 19 -16.34 -8.07 -14.02
C MET A 19 -15.24 -7.36 -13.23
N ASN A 20 -14.72 -7.97 -12.16
CA ASN A 20 -13.61 -7.41 -11.40
C ASN A 20 -12.33 -7.31 -12.25
N PHE A 21 -12.05 -8.31 -13.08
CA PHE A 21 -10.92 -8.29 -14.00
C PHE A 21 -11.04 -7.14 -15.01
N LEU A 22 -12.22 -6.95 -15.62
CA LEU A 22 -12.47 -5.87 -16.59
C LEU A 22 -12.37 -4.48 -15.94
N ARG A 23 -12.88 -4.29 -14.71
CA ARG A 23 -12.71 -3.02 -13.97
C ARG A 23 -11.24 -2.68 -13.72
N LEU A 24 -10.44 -3.70 -13.39
CA LEU A 24 -8.98 -3.50 -13.24
C LEU A 24 -8.32 -3.17 -14.58
N ALA A 25 -8.78 -3.78 -15.68
CA ALA A 25 -8.31 -3.47 -17.01
C ALA A 25 -8.65 -2.02 -17.42
N GLU A 26 -9.86 -1.54 -17.13
CA GLU A 26 -10.24 -0.12 -17.32
C GLU A 26 -9.32 0.81 -16.51
N THR A 27 -9.06 0.47 -15.26
CA THR A 27 -8.12 1.20 -14.40
C THR A 27 -6.70 1.22 -14.99
N ALA A 28 -6.29 0.13 -15.66
CA ALA A 28 -5.02 0.04 -16.37
C ALA A 28 -5.01 0.73 -17.76
N GLY A 29 -6.11 1.39 -18.15
CA GLY A 29 -6.22 2.13 -19.40
C GLY A 29 -6.64 1.31 -20.61
N TRP A 30 -7.23 0.13 -20.41
CA TRP A 30 -7.76 -0.71 -21.48
C TRP A 30 -9.19 -0.34 -21.83
N ARG A 31 -9.57 -0.52 -23.09
CA ARG A 31 -10.97 -0.58 -23.52
C ARG A 31 -11.49 -1.99 -23.21
N THR A 32 -12.60 -2.10 -22.49
CA THR A 32 -13.16 -3.38 -22.05
C THR A 32 -14.44 -3.73 -22.80
N ILE A 33 -14.62 -5.01 -23.10
CA ILE A 33 -15.82 -5.56 -23.71
C ILE A 33 -16.26 -6.76 -22.89
N PHE A 34 -17.41 -6.65 -22.24
CA PHE A 34 -18.00 -7.72 -21.45
C PHE A 34 -19.05 -8.47 -22.29
N LEU A 35 -18.86 -9.78 -22.49
CA LEU A 35 -19.74 -10.61 -23.28
C LEU A 35 -20.90 -11.23 -22.47
N GLY A 36 -20.82 -11.19 -21.16
CA GLY A 36 -21.85 -11.76 -20.30
C GLY A 36 -21.55 -13.16 -19.77
N PRO A 37 -22.56 -13.77 -19.14
CA PRO A 37 -22.53 -15.17 -18.72
C PRO A 37 -22.85 -16.12 -19.86
N ALA A 38 -22.47 -17.38 -19.70
CA ALA A 38 -22.88 -18.49 -20.56
C ALA A 38 -22.56 -18.29 -22.05
N VAL A 39 -21.37 -17.75 -22.35
CA VAL A 39 -20.98 -17.40 -23.72
C VAL A 39 -20.37 -18.63 -24.43
N PRO A 40 -20.83 -18.98 -25.64
CA PRO A 40 -20.18 -20.02 -26.44
C PRO A 40 -18.74 -19.65 -26.81
N VAL A 41 -17.83 -20.61 -26.88
CA VAL A 41 -16.43 -20.42 -27.29
C VAL A 41 -16.32 -19.63 -28.59
N GLN A 42 -17.08 -20.02 -29.60
CA GLN A 42 -17.06 -19.40 -30.94
C GLN A 42 -17.48 -17.91 -30.90
N GLU A 43 -18.41 -17.55 -30.01
CA GLU A 43 -18.85 -16.16 -29.87
C GLU A 43 -17.77 -15.27 -29.24
N VAL A 44 -17.06 -15.79 -28.19
CA VAL A 44 -15.92 -15.08 -27.61
C VAL A 44 -14.87 -14.78 -28.67
N LEU A 45 -14.48 -15.78 -29.44
CA LEU A 45 -13.45 -15.65 -30.48
C LEU A 45 -13.91 -14.79 -31.67
N ARG A 46 -15.19 -14.86 -32.04
CA ARG A 46 -15.77 -13.97 -33.06
C ARG A 46 -15.62 -12.51 -32.67
N VAL A 47 -16.08 -12.16 -31.46
CA VAL A 47 -15.99 -10.78 -30.97
C VAL A 47 -14.52 -10.34 -30.79
N ALA A 48 -13.65 -11.22 -30.32
CA ALA A 48 -12.24 -10.92 -30.20
C ALA A 48 -11.59 -10.58 -31.55
N ARG A 49 -11.99 -11.26 -32.62
CA ARG A 49 -11.53 -10.94 -34.00
C ARG A 49 -12.10 -9.62 -34.51
N GLU A 50 -13.41 -9.40 -34.35
CA GLU A 50 -14.09 -8.18 -34.82
C GLU A 50 -13.58 -6.91 -34.14
N GLU A 51 -13.33 -7.00 -32.83
CA GLU A 51 -12.88 -5.87 -32.01
C GLU A 51 -11.35 -5.70 -32.01
N ASN A 52 -10.62 -6.55 -32.72
CA ASN A 52 -9.16 -6.59 -32.73
C ASN A 52 -8.59 -6.61 -31.30
N ALA A 53 -9.05 -7.57 -30.50
CA ALA A 53 -8.64 -7.67 -29.11
C ALA A 53 -7.14 -7.93 -28.95
N ASP A 54 -6.51 -7.23 -28.00
CA ASP A 54 -5.12 -7.47 -27.60
C ASP A 54 -5.05 -8.55 -26.49
N LEU A 55 -6.15 -8.71 -25.75
CA LEU A 55 -6.27 -9.70 -24.67
C LEU A 55 -7.67 -10.30 -24.65
N VAL A 56 -7.75 -11.60 -24.47
CA VAL A 56 -9.01 -12.32 -24.25
C VAL A 56 -8.99 -12.97 -22.88
N GLY A 57 -9.97 -12.61 -22.03
CA GLY A 57 -10.16 -13.17 -20.71
C GLY A 57 -11.39 -14.10 -20.66
N VAL A 58 -11.21 -15.34 -20.28
CA VAL A 58 -12.34 -16.26 -20.13
C VAL A 58 -12.41 -16.87 -18.75
N SER A 59 -13.61 -17.21 -18.28
CA SER A 59 -13.78 -17.86 -16.98
C SER A 59 -14.70 -19.06 -17.04
N TYR A 60 -14.44 -20.02 -16.14
CA TYR A 60 -15.31 -21.17 -15.90
C TYR A 60 -15.14 -21.67 -14.46
N ARG A 61 -16.24 -21.94 -13.75
CA ARG A 61 -16.22 -22.23 -12.32
C ARG A 61 -17.05 -23.46 -11.89
N LEU A 62 -17.56 -24.22 -12.84
CA LEU A 62 -18.40 -25.38 -12.52
C LEU A 62 -17.53 -26.66 -12.37
N THR A 63 -17.69 -27.65 -13.23
CA THR A 63 -16.98 -28.94 -13.10
C THR A 63 -15.62 -28.90 -13.81
N PRO A 64 -14.55 -29.49 -13.22
CA PRO A 64 -13.23 -29.53 -13.84
C PRO A 64 -13.23 -30.23 -15.22
N GLU A 65 -13.96 -31.32 -15.37
CA GLU A 65 -14.00 -32.08 -16.60
C GLU A 65 -14.64 -31.30 -17.77
N THR A 66 -15.76 -30.62 -17.51
CA THR A 66 -16.38 -29.76 -18.52
C THR A 66 -15.49 -28.52 -18.80
N GLY A 67 -14.86 -27.98 -17.77
CA GLY A 67 -13.89 -26.87 -17.90
C GLY A 67 -12.73 -27.27 -18.81
N GLU A 68 -12.09 -28.41 -18.57
CA GLU A 68 -10.98 -28.92 -19.38
C GLU A 68 -11.39 -29.08 -20.86
N ARG A 69 -12.56 -29.68 -21.13
CA ARG A 69 -13.07 -29.83 -22.49
C ARG A 69 -13.29 -28.48 -23.18
N LEU A 70 -14.01 -27.55 -22.52
CA LEU A 70 -14.28 -26.21 -23.08
C LEU A 70 -12.98 -25.40 -23.32
N LEU A 71 -12.02 -25.51 -22.43
CA LEU A 71 -10.73 -24.82 -22.55
C LEU A 71 -9.85 -25.43 -23.65
N GLY A 72 -9.92 -26.75 -23.86
CA GLY A 72 -9.29 -27.40 -24.99
C GLY A 72 -9.89 -26.95 -26.33
N GLU A 73 -11.25 -26.98 -26.44
CA GLU A 73 -11.97 -26.45 -27.61
C GLU A 73 -11.65 -24.96 -27.87
N PHE A 74 -11.51 -24.17 -26.80
CA PHE A 74 -11.14 -22.77 -26.90
C PHE A 74 -9.72 -22.60 -27.43
N ALA A 75 -8.74 -23.33 -26.90
CA ALA A 75 -7.36 -23.24 -27.30
C ALA A 75 -7.17 -23.61 -28.80
N GLU A 76 -7.79 -24.71 -29.25
CA GLU A 76 -7.78 -25.13 -30.66
C GLU A 76 -8.40 -24.09 -31.57
N ALA A 77 -9.55 -23.51 -31.20
CA ALA A 77 -10.26 -22.54 -32.03
C ALA A 77 -9.63 -21.12 -32.02
N ALA A 78 -8.72 -20.84 -31.09
CA ALA A 78 -8.05 -19.54 -30.92
C ALA A 78 -6.67 -19.45 -31.58
N ASP A 79 -6.22 -20.48 -32.30
CA ASP A 79 -4.85 -20.61 -32.82
C ASP A 79 -4.45 -19.45 -33.74
N ASP A 80 -5.38 -18.95 -34.56
CA ASP A 80 -5.17 -17.80 -35.44
C ASP A 80 -4.98 -16.47 -34.66
N LEU A 81 -5.68 -16.30 -33.55
CA LEU A 81 -5.53 -15.14 -32.69
C LEU A 81 -4.20 -15.20 -31.91
N HIS A 82 -3.86 -16.38 -31.42
CA HIS A 82 -2.59 -16.62 -30.74
C HIS A 82 -1.40 -16.35 -31.68
N ALA A 83 -1.46 -16.82 -32.91
CA ALA A 83 -0.44 -16.54 -33.94
C ALA A 83 -0.33 -15.05 -34.27
N ARG A 84 -1.37 -14.25 -34.08
CA ARG A 84 -1.37 -12.78 -34.23
C ARG A 84 -0.85 -12.04 -33.00
N GLY A 85 -0.44 -12.74 -31.93
CA GLY A 85 0.08 -12.13 -30.70
C GLY A 85 -1.01 -11.68 -29.72
N VAL A 86 -2.26 -12.15 -29.88
CA VAL A 86 -3.31 -11.90 -28.88
C VAL A 86 -2.98 -12.66 -27.59
N ARG A 87 -3.04 -12.00 -26.45
CA ARG A 87 -2.80 -12.58 -25.13
C ARG A 87 -4.08 -13.27 -24.62
N PHE A 88 -3.91 -14.32 -23.79
CA PHE A 88 -5.03 -15.08 -23.24
C PHE A 88 -4.89 -15.25 -21.74
N ALA A 89 -5.97 -14.97 -21.01
CA ALA A 89 -6.05 -15.18 -19.57
C ALA A 89 -7.27 -16.03 -19.21
N PHE A 90 -7.12 -16.88 -18.22
CA PHE A 90 -8.19 -17.68 -17.67
C PHE A 90 -8.41 -17.39 -16.19
N GLY A 91 -9.68 -17.41 -15.74
CA GLY A 91 -10.06 -17.31 -14.33
C GLY A 91 -11.02 -18.43 -13.93
N GLY A 92 -10.71 -19.16 -12.85
CA GLY A 92 -11.55 -20.27 -12.40
C GLY A 92 -11.42 -20.59 -10.93
N THR A 93 -12.14 -21.62 -10.46
CA THR A 93 -11.87 -22.23 -9.15
C THR A 93 -10.56 -23.03 -9.20
N PRO A 94 -9.86 -23.23 -8.07
CA PRO A 94 -8.57 -23.93 -8.08
C PRO A 94 -8.55 -25.24 -8.87
N PRO A 95 -9.54 -26.16 -8.75
CA PRO A 95 -9.53 -27.39 -9.54
C PRO A 95 -9.63 -27.19 -11.06
N VAL A 96 -10.36 -26.16 -11.52
CA VAL A 96 -10.47 -25.82 -12.96
C VAL A 96 -9.21 -25.10 -13.44
N ALA A 97 -8.65 -24.22 -12.60
CA ALA A 97 -7.42 -23.50 -12.88
C ALA A 97 -6.22 -24.45 -13.06
N GLU A 98 -6.14 -25.52 -12.26
CA GLU A 98 -5.13 -26.56 -12.43
C GLU A 98 -5.22 -27.21 -13.83
N ARG A 99 -6.43 -27.51 -14.31
CA ARG A 99 -6.63 -28.03 -15.67
C ARG A 99 -6.21 -27.04 -16.75
N ALA A 100 -6.57 -25.77 -16.55
CA ALA A 100 -6.15 -24.70 -17.46
C ALA A 100 -4.61 -24.56 -17.56
N LYS A 101 -3.92 -24.67 -16.41
CA LYS A 101 -2.44 -24.68 -16.36
C LYS A 101 -1.84 -25.86 -17.13
N LEU A 102 -2.45 -27.05 -17.07
CA LEU A 102 -1.99 -28.24 -17.78
C LEU A 102 -2.16 -28.15 -19.31
N ILE A 103 -3.18 -27.42 -19.79
CA ILE A 103 -3.37 -27.15 -21.22
C ILE A 103 -2.24 -26.30 -21.78
N GLY A 104 -1.65 -25.38 -20.97
CA GLY A 104 -0.49 -24.58 -21.33
C GLY A 104 -0.74 -23.50 -22.39
N PHE A 105 -2.00 -23.18 -22.71
CA PHE A 105 -2.40 -22.21 -23.70
C PHE A 105 -2.47 -20.78 -23.14
N PHE A 106 -2.92 -20.63 -21.91
CA PHE A 106 -3.16 -19.32 -21.30
C PHE A 106 -1.85 -18.73 -20.74
N GLU A 107 -1.56 -17.50 -21.09
CA GLU A 107 -0.40 -16.76 -20.54
C GLU A 107 -0.52 -16.60 -19.01
N GLN A 108 -1.75 -16.32 -18.54
CA GLN A 108 -2.03 -16.21 -17.11
C GLN A 108 -3.29 -16.99 -16.72
N VAL A 109 -3.17 -17.74 -15.64
CA VAL A 109 -4.28 -18.48 -15.04
C VAL A 109 -4.49 -17.99 -13.62
N PHE A 110 -5.67 -17.44 -13.36
CA PHE A 110 -6.11 -16.95 -12.06
C PHE A 110 -7.00 -18.01 -11.37
N ASP A 111 -6.67 -18.36 -10.14
CA ASP A 111 -7.45 -19.32 -9.34
C ASP A 111 -8.23 -18.67 -8.19
N GLY A 112 -8.16 -17.36 -8.07
CA GLY A 112 -8.83 -16.56 -7.05
C GLY A 112 -7.98 -16.30 -5.82
N THR A 113 -6.74 -16.77 -5.77
CA THR A 113 -5.77 -16.46 -4.70
C THR A 113 -4.91 -15.26 -5.02
N GLU A 114 -4.91 -14.80 -6.27
CA GLU A 114 -4.10 -13.70 -6.72
C GLU A 114 -4.57 -12.36 -6.13
N THR A 115 -3.59 -11.53 -5.79
CA THR A 115 -3.86 -10.17 -5.34
C THR A 115 -4.25 -9.26 -6.51
N LYS A 116 -4.96 -8.18 -6.25
CA LYS A 116 -5.24 -7.15 -7.26
C LYS A 116 -3.98 -6.59 -7.90
N ASP A 117 -2.92 -6.44 -7.11
CA ASP A 117 -1.65 -5.94 -7.60
C ASP A 117 -1.02 -6.90 -8.61
N ALA A 118 -1.16 -8.20 -8.41
CA ALA A 118 -0.73 -9.20 -9.39
C ALA A 118 -1.52 -9.11 -10.71
N VAL A 119 -2.85 -8.92 -10.61
CA VAL A 119 -3.71 -8.74 -11.80
C VAL A 119 -3.36 -7.42 -12.50
N LEU A 120 -3.15 -6.32 -11.78
CA LEU A 120 -2.72 -5.04 -12.36
C LEU A 120 -1.34 -5.14 -13.01
N ALA A 121 -0.40 -5.84 -12.39
CA ALA A 121 0.93 -6.07 -12.95
C ALA A 121 0.83 -6.86 -14.27
N PHE A 122 0.00 -7.91 -14.32
CA PHE A 122 -0.28 -8.63 -15.58
C PHE A 122 -0.85 -7.72 -16.67
N LEU A 123 -1.83 -6.89 -16.34
CA LEU A 123 -2.49 -5.99 -17.29
C LEU A 123 -1.57 -4.87 -17.80
N LYS A 124 -0.64 -4.40 -16.96
CA LYS A 124 0.33 -3.34 -17.30
C LYS A 124 1.62 -3.85 -17.91
N SER A 125 1.91 -5.16 -17.83
CA SER A 125 3.12 -5.72 -18.40
C SER A 125 3.02 -5.80 -19.93
N GLU A 126 4.13 -5.53 -20.61
CA GLU A 126 4.26 -5.69 -22.07
C GLU A 126 4.95 -6.99 -22.43
N GLU A 127 5.57 -7.67 -21.46
CA GLU A 127 6.37 -8.88 -21.65
C GLU A 127 5.70 -10.12 -21.07
N HIS A 128 5.86 -11.22 -21.76
CA HIS A 128 5.48 -12.57 -21.32
C HIS A 128 6.48 -13.05 -20.26
N GLY A 129 6.07 -13.27 -19.01
CA GLY A 129 6.96 -13.80 -18.00
C GLY A 129 6.46 -13.75 -16.56
N GLN A 130 7.19 -14.41 -15.67
CA GLN A 130 6.94 -14.35 -14.23
C GLN A 130 7.16 -12.91 -13.72
N PHE A 131 6.26 -12.42 -12.84
CA PHE A 131 6.42 -11.14 -12.18
C PHE A 131 7.76 -11.09 -11.44
N SER A 132 8.55 -10.07 -11.76
CA SER A 132 9.83 -9.79 -11.12
C SER A 132 9.77 -8.46 -10.37
N GLN A 133 10.84 -8.14 -9.64
CA GLN A 133 10.99 -6.85 -8.99
C GLN A 133 10.78 -5.67 -9.96
N GLN A 134 11.18 -5.82 -11.22
CA GLN A 134 11.04 -4.80 -12.27
C GLN A 134 9.60 -4.50 -12.65
N SER A 135 8.66 -5.41 -12.35
CA SER A 135 7.22 -5.21 -12.58
C SER A 135 6.58 -4.21 -11.61
N TYR A 136 7.28 -3.84 -10.53
CA TYR A 136 6.78 -2.96 -9.50
C TYR A 136 7.69 -1.74 -9.33
N PRO A 137 7.17 -0.49 -9.42
CA PRO A 137 7.96 0.72 -9.17
C PRO A 137 8.60 0.71 -7.78
N GLN A 138 9.86 1.14 -7.71
CA GLN A 138 10.68 1.07 -6.50
C GLN A 138 10.75 2.42 -5.75
N SER A 139 10.11 3.46 -6.26
CA SER A 139 9.93 4.74 -5.58
C SER A 139 8.48 4.97 -5.19
N THR A 140 8.26 5.74 -4.12
CA THR A 140 6.92 6.06 -3.61
C THR A 140 6.06 6.77 -4.65
N VAL A 141 6.61 7.80 -5.30
CA VAL A 141 5.86 8.61 -6.27
C VAL A 141 5.45 7.79 -7.49
N GLU A 142 6.38 7.02 -8.05
CA GLU A 142 6.07 6.13 -9.17
C GLU A 142 5.06 5.04 -8.79
N ARG A 143 5.17 4.48 -7.57
CA ARG A 143 4.22 3.48 -7.06
C ARG A 143 2.82 4.07 -6.89
N ILE A 144 2.68 5.31 -6.41
CA ILE A 144 1.41 6.04 -6.34
C ILE A 144 0.81 6.19 -7.74
N GLN A 145 1.59 6.66 -8.71
CA GLN A 145 1.15 6.85 -10.08
C GLN A 145 0.74 5.53 -10.74
N TRP A 146 1.56 4.50 -10.55
CA TRP A 146 1.31 3.16 -11.09
C TRP A 146 0.02 2.55 -10.55
N LYS A 147 -0.30 2.78 -9.27
CA LYS A 147 -1.46 2.17 -8.60
C LYS A 147 -2.75 2.98 -8.72
N SER A 148 -2.66 4.26 -9.12
CA SER A 148 -3.85 5.13 -9.29
C SER A 148 -4.97 4.42 -10.07
N PRO A 149 -6.26 4.55 -9.66
CA PRO A 149 -6.80 5.43 -8.62
C PRO A 149 -6.76 4.83 -7.19
N PHE A 150 -6.22 3.62 -7.02
CA PHE A 150 -6.14 2.98 -5.71
C PHE A 150 -5.01 3.60 -4.88
N PRO A 151 -5.24 3.96 -3.61
CA PRO A 151 -4.18 4.41 -2.73
C PRO A 151 -3.19 3.28 -2.41
N LEU A 152 -1.95 3.64 -2.10
CA LEU A 152 -1.02 2.73 -1.47
C LEU A 152 -1.50 2.39 -0.06
N LEU A 153 -1.42 1.13 0.32
CA LEU A 153 -1.64 0.71 1.70
C LEU A 153 -0.30 0.57 2.41
N ARG A 154 -0.19 1.12 3.59
CA ARG A 154 0.95 0.89 4.48
C ARG A 154 0.50 0.45 5.88
N HIS A 155 1.31 -0.36 6.54
CA HIS A 155 1.09 -0.78 7.93
C HIS A 155 2.43 -0.81 8.67
N HIS A 156 2.41 -0.61 9.99
CA HIS A 156 3.57 -0.86 10.83
C HIS A 156 3.74 -2.35 11.08
N PHE A 157 4.98 -2.83 11.02
CA PHE A 157 5.30 -4.19 11.40
C PHE A 157 6.69 -4.28 12.01
N GLY A 158 6.80 -4.94 13.14
CA GLY A 158 8.04 -5.23 13.85
C GLY A 158 7.74 -5.97 15.14
N LEU A 159 8.33 -7.13 15.32
CA LEU A 159 8.19 -7.98 16.49
C LEU A 159 9.45 -7.87 17.36
N PRO A 160 9.40 -8.22 18.65
CA PRO A 160 10.55 -8.14 19.56
C PRO A 160 11.76 -9.00 19.14
N GLU A 161 11.56 -9.93 18.21
CA GLU A 161 12.58 -10.85 17.72
C GLU A 161 12.89 -10.63 16.23
N MET A 162 14.18 -10.55 15.87
CA MET A 162 14.64 -10.28 14.49
C MET A 162 14.13 -11.35 13.50
N GLU A 163 14.31 -12.64 13.81
CA GLU A 163 13.91 -13.72 12.91
C GLU A 163 12.40 -13.80 12.71
N ALA A 164 11.62 -13.57 13.78
CA ALA A 164 10.17 -13.50 13.68
C ALA A 164 9.72 -12.31 12.80
N THR A 165 10.40 -11.17 12.90
CA THR A 165 10.14 -10.00 12.03
C THR A 165 10.50 -10.30 10.59
N ARG A 166 11.66 -10.91 10.31
CA ARG A 166 12.07 -11.30 8.95
C ARG A 166 11.05 -12.25 8.30
N ALA A 167 10.66 -13.30 9.03
CA ALA A 167 9.66 -14.26 8.57
C ALA A 167 8.30 -13.58 8.31
N GLY A 168 7.88 -12.68 9.19
CA GLY A 168 6.63 -11.92 9.05
C GLY A 168 6.67 -10.97 7.84
N ILE A 169 7.76 -10.24 7.63
CA ILE A 169 7.95 -9.38 6.43
C ILE A 169 7.85 -10.21 5.15
N ALA A 170 8.53 -11.36 5.10
CA ALA A 170 8.46 -12.26 3.96
C ALA A 170 7.02 -12.71 3.69
N ARG A 171 6.31 -13.11 4.74
CA ARG A 171 4.91 -13.55 4.65
C ARG A 171 3.96 -12.44 4.18
N ILE A 172 4.12 -11.21 4.68
CA ILE A 172 3.34 -10.04 4.26
C ILE A 172 3.61 -9.71 2.79
N ALA A 173 4.87 -9.74 2.37
CA ALA A 173 5.27 -9.48 0.99
C ALA A 173 4.70 -10.54 0.02
N GLU A 174 4.82 -11.82 0.34
CA GLU A 174 4.27 -12.93 -0.44
C GLU A 174 2.76 -12.83 -0.60
N ALA A 175 2.05 -12.40 0.45
CA ALA A 175 0.61 -12.19 0.38
C ALA A 175 0.22 -10.97 -0.49
N GLY A 176 1.16 -10.09 -0.86
CA GLY A 176 0.87 -8.85 -1.58
C GLY A 176 -0.16 -7.98 -0.87
N ALA A 177 -0.15 -8.00 0.47
CA ALA A 177 -1.22 -7.41 1.27
C ALA A 177 -1.19 -5.89 1.28
N LEU A 178 0.01 -5.31 1.22
CA LEU A 178 0.25 -3.87 1.30
C LEU A 178 1.39 -3.43 0.37
N ASP A 179 1.55 -2.12 0.18
CA ASP A 179 2.57 -1.53 -0.70
C ASP A 179 3.81 -1.06 0.07
N VAL A 180 3.65 -0.72 1.34
CA VAL A 180 4.74 -0.17 2.17
C VAL A 180 4.70 -0.77 3.57
N ILE A 181 5.78 -1.43 3.96
CA ILE A 181 5.99 -1.87 5.33
C ILE A 181 6.71 -0.76 6.08
N SER A 182 6.07 -0.21 7.12
CA SER A 182 6.72 0.68 8.08
C SER A 182 7.36 -0.18 9.16
N LEU A 183 8.67 -0.27 9.17
CA LEU A 183 9.39 -1.01 10.21
C LEU A 183 9.13 -0.41 11.58
N GLY A 184 8.56 -1.20 12.48
CA GLY A 184 8.46 -0.88 13.89
C GLY A 184 9.76 -1.30 14.57
N ILE A 185 10.67 -0.37 14.78
CA ILE A 185 11.96 -0.61 15.45
C ILE A 185 11.85 -0.32 16.95
N ASP A 186 12.64 -0.98 17.76
CA ASP A 186 12.64 -0.76 19.21
C ASP A 186 13.20 0.62 19.60
N GLN A 187 13.03 0.99 20.87
CA GLN A 187 13.44 2.31 21.33
C GLN A 187 14.94 2.57 21.17
N ASP A 188 15.78 1.60 21.45
CA ASP A 188 17.23 1.78 21.34
C ASP A 188 17.68 1.92 19.87
N ALA A 189 16.97 1.31 18.94
CA ALA A 189 17.20 1.53 17.51
C ALA A 189 16.81 2.94 17.07
N GLN A 190 15.86 3.58 17.75
CA GLN A 190 15.45 4.96 17.45
C GLN A 190 16.34 6.01 18.11
N GLU A 191 16.74 5.78 19.37
CA GLU A 191 17.40 6.77 20.22
C GLU A 191 18.93 6.61 20.24
N ASN A 192 19.42 5.37 20.19
CA ASN A 192 20.80 5.02 20.51
C ASN A 192 21.47 4.11 19.47
N PHE A 193 21.03 4.17 18.20
CA PHE A 193 21.57 3.27 17.17
C PHE A 193 23.10 3.38 17.01
N PHE A 194 23.62 4.61 16.98
CA PHE A 194 25.06 4.87 16.87
C PHE A 194 25.77 4.96 18.22
N HIS A 195 25.06 4.70 19.31
CA HIS A 195 25.56 4.80 20.68
C HIS A 195 25.33 3.50 21.47
N PRO A 196 26.02 2.39 21.11
CA PRO A 196 25.84 1.10 21.77
C PRO A 196 26.03 1.15 23.29
N GLU A 197 26.89 2.06 23.75
CA GLU A 197 27.17 2.30 25.19
C GLU A 197 25.98 2.90 25.97
N ARG A 198 24.98 3.44 25.27
CA ARG A 198 23.74 4.00 25.84
C ARG A 198 22.57 3.03 25.77
N GLN A 199 22.71 1.92 25.03
CA GLN A 199 21.63 0.94 24.86
C GLN A 199 21.41 0.13 26.14
N ASP A 200 20.15 -0.12 26.50
CA ASP A 200 19.78 -0.93 27.66
C ASP A 200 19.28 -2.32 27.21
N PRO A 201 19.99 -3.41 27.52
CA PRO A 201 19.56 -4.76 27.17
C PRO A 201 18.15 -5.13 27.66
N ARG A 202 17.65 -4.48 28.74
CA ARG A 202 16.28 -4.69 29.24
C ARG A 202 15.20 -4.09 28.34
N ARG A 203 15.58 -3.15 27.49
CA ARG A 203 14.68 -2.50 26.50
C ARG A 203 14.71 -3.20 25.14
N ARG A 204 15.51 -4.27 24.99
CA ARG A 204 15.63 -4.99 23.73
C ARG A 204 14.27 -5.53 23.27
N GLY A 205 13.85 -5.14 22.06
CA GLY A 205 12.55 -5.49 21.50
C GLY A 205 11.37 -4.69 22.05
N ALA A 206 11.60 -3.70 22.93
CA ALA A 206 10.54 -2.85 23.45
C ALA A 206 10.02 -1.90 22.35
N GLY A 207 8.79 -2.14 21.93
CA GLY A 207 8.12 -1.34 20.88
C GLY A 207 8.39 -1.77 19.45
N GLY A 208 9.23 -2.81 19.20
CA GLY A 208 9.49 -3.28 17.85
C GLY A 208 10.74 -4.14 17.70
N VAL A 209 11.21 -4.29 16.47
CA VAL A 209 12.37 -5.14 16.16
C VAL A 209 13.68 -4.49 16.63
N PRO A 210 14.55 -5.27 17.33
CA PRO A 210 15.81 -4.78 17.87
C PRO A 210 16.90 -4.71 16.78
N VAL A 211 16.85 -3.70 15.92
CA VAL A 211 17.89 -3.45 14.90
C VAL A 211 19.11 -2.83 15.58
N ARG A 212 20.31 -3.37 15.32
CA ARG A 212 21.56 -2.93 15.94
C ARG A 212 22.70 -2.66 14.93
N SER A 213 22.49 -3.02 13.68
CA SER A 213 23.49 -2.85 12.62
C SER A 213 22.84 -2.52 11.26
N ALA A 214 23.63 -2.02 10.33
CA ALA A 214 23.21 -1.82 8.94
C ALA A 214 22.83 -3.16 8.28
N GLU A 215 23.49 -4.25 8.65
CA GLU A 215 23.21 -5.60 8.16
C GLU A 215 21.83 -6.08 8.59
N ASP A 216 21.37 -5.71 9.79
CA ASP A 216 20.00 -6.01 10.24
C ASP A 216 18.97 -5.35 9.33
N TYR A 217 19.16 -4.08 8.96
CA TYR A 217 18.29 -3.39 8.01
C TYR A 217 18.31 -4.04 6.62
N ARG A 218 19.50 -4.40 6.11
CA ARG A 218 19.61 -5.12 4.82
C ARG A 218 18.87 -6.45 4.86
N ALA A 219 18.99 -7.20 5.96
CA ALA A 219 18.28 -8.47 6.13
C ALA A 219 16.75 -8.31 6.14
N LEU A 220 16.22 -7.23 6.73
CA LEU A 220 14.80 -6.89 6.69
C LEU A 220 14.37 -6.47 5.26
N TYR A 221 15.22 -5.72 4.55
CA TYR A 221 14.98 -5.35 3.16
C TYR A 221 14.90 -6.58 2.26
N GLU A 222 15.88 -7.47 2.32
CA GLU A 222 15.90 -8.70 1.53
C GLU A 222 14.68 -9.60 1.81
N ALA A 223 14.20 -9.66 3.06
CA ALA A 223 12.98 -10.37 3.40
C ALA A 223 11.75 -9.84 2.66
N SER A 224 11.73 -8.55 2.32
CA SER A 224 10.63 -7.91 1.59
C SER A 224 10.73 -8.07 0.05
N ARG A 225 11.84 -8.59 -0.49
CA ARG A 225 12.08 -8.66 -1.96
C ARG A 225 11.41 -9.88 -2.60
N ARG A 226 10.08 -9.99 -2.40
CA ARG A 226 9.21 -11.05 -2.94
C ARG A 226 7.78 -10.56 -3.08
N GLY A 227 6.91 -11.37 -3.67
CA GLY A 227 5.50 -11.07 -3.86
C GLY A 227 5.30 -9.79 -4.67
N ASN A 228 4.73 -8.76 -4.06
CA ASN A 228 4.56 -7.45 -4.69
C ASN A 228 5.71 -6.47 -4.40
N TYR A 229 6.83 -6.93 -3.83
CA TYR A 229 8.02 -6.14 -3.55
C TYR A 229 7.70 -4.83 -2.80
N PRO A 230 7.12 -4.90 -1.58
CA PRO A 230 6.71 -3.72 -0.85
C PRO A 230 7.91 -2.81 -0.55
N LEU A 231 7.68 -1.51 -0.60
CA LEU A 231 8.66 -0.52 -0.18
C LEU A 231 8.83 -0.58 1.34
N LEU A 232 10.01 -0.18 1.83
CA LEU A 232 10.25 -0.09 3.26
C LEU A 232 10.41 1.37 3.69
N ARG A 233 9.92 1.67 4.87
CA ARG A 233 10.22 2.91 5.61
C ARG A 233 10.41 2.60 7.09
N THR A 234 10.98 3.55 7.82
CA THR A 234 11.11 3.48 9.28
C THR A 234 11.03 4.89 9.87
N TYR A 235 11.07 5.01 11.19
CA TYR A 235 11.20 6.30 11.86
C TYR A 235 12.58 6.89 11.64
N SER A 236 12.66 8.22 11.62
CA SER A 236 13.91 8.97 11.43
C SER A 236 14.86 8.93 12.62
N GLY A 237 14.45 8.31 13.73
CA GLY A 237 15.14 8.42 14.99
C GLY A 237 14.77 9.64 15.82
N THR A 238 15.49 9.90 16.90
CA THR A 238 15.31 11.05 17.80
C THR A 238 16.60 11.84 18.01
N ASP A 239 17.71 11.30 17.52
CA ASP A 239 19.06 11.89 17.47
C ASP A 239 19.77 11.36 16.22
N ASP A 240 20.95 11.87 15.87
CA ASP A 240 21.75 11.44 14.72
C ASP A 240 20.96 11.35 13.39
N PHE A 241 20.00 12.23 13.17
CA PHE A 241 19.06 12.17 12.05
C PHE A 241 19.71 12.00 10.68
N LEU A 242 20.76 12.74 10.38
CA LEU A 242 21.42 12.69 9.06
C LEU A 242 22.18 11.39 8.85
N LYS A 243 22.87 10.88 9.88
CA LYS A 243 23.54 9.58 9.81
C LYS A 243 22.55 8.44 9.60
N LEU A 244 21.38 8.51 10.29
CA LEU A 244 20.30 7.56 10.08
C LEU A 244 19.72 7.69 8.68
N ALA A 245 19.55 8.91 8.14
CA ALA A 245 19.06 9.13 6.80
C ALA A 245 19.96 8.47 5.73
N GLU A 246 21.26 8.70 5.80
CA GLU A 246 22.26 8.08 4.93
C GLU A 246 22.17 6.54 5.00
N MET A 247 22.17 5.99 6.19
CA MET A 247 22.08 4.53 6.41
C MET A 247 20.77 3.96 5.85
N TYR A 248 19.63 4.62 6.03
CA TYR A 248 18.34 4.12 5.53
C TYR A 248 18.28 4.12 3.99
N VAL A 249 18.88 5.11 3.35
CA VAL A 249 19.03 5.10 1.89
C VAL A 249 19.86 3.92 1.41
N GLU A 250 21.01 3.69 2.06
CA GLU A 250 21.95 2.63 1.68
C GLU A 250 21.46 1.21 1.97
N THR A 251 20.61 1.04 3.01
CA THR A 251 20.24 -0.29 3.50
C THR A 251 18.86 -0.75 3.09
N ILE A 252 17.86 0.14 3.15
CA ILE A 252 16.46 -0.22 2.91
C ILE A 252 15.83 0.52 1.73
N ASN A 253 16.58 1.34 1.00
CA ASN A 253 16.03 2.20 -0.05
C ASN A 253 14.77 2.90 0.44
N ILE A 254 14.90 3.69 1.51
CA ILE A 254 13.77 4.22 2.28
C ILE A 254 12.72 4.89 1.39
N ALA A 255 11.47 4.48 1.53
CA ALA A 255 10.36 4.99 0.73
C ALA A 255 10.11 6.49 0.93
N TRP A 256 10.20 6.97 2.17
CA TRP A 256 10.15 8.38 2.55
C TRP A 256 10.60 8.59 3.98
N CYS A 257 11.07 9.78 4.28
CA CYS A 257 11.36 10.23 5.65
C CYS A 257 10.06 10.54 6.41
N ALA A 258 10.01 10.25 7.70
CA ALA A 258 8.92 10.64 8.58
C ALA A 258 9.45 11.24 9.87
N ILE A 259 9.24 12.53 10.05
CA ILE A 259 9.66 13.32 11.21
C ILE A 259 8.51 14.18 11.75
N PRO A 260 8.55 14.58 13.02
CA PRO A 260 7.73 15.70 13.51
C PRO A 260 8.36 17.03 13.16
N LEU A 261 7.78 18.13 13.64
CA LEU A 261 8.36 19.48 13.58
C LEU A 261 8.68 19.99 14.99
N PHE A 262 7.76 19.80 15.95
CA PHE A 262 7.85 20.33 17.32
C PHE A 262 8.07 19.25 18.40
N TRP A 263 8.13 17.97 18.04
CA TRP A 263 8.30 16.84 18.94
C TRP A 263 9.67 16.19 18.75
N PHE A 264 9.99 15.18 19.55
CA PHE A 264 11.28 14.51 19.64
C PHE A 264 12.36 15.42 20.19
N ASN A 265 12.08 16.00 21.36
CA ASN A 265 12.97 16.91 22.07
C ASN A 265 12.78 16.78 23.59
N ALA A 266 13.35 17.70 24.36
CA ALA A 266 13.28 17.70 25.81
C ALA A 266 11.85 17.83 26.37
N MET A 267 10.88 18.39 25.59
CA MET A 267 9.50 18.53 26.06
C MET A 267 8.77 17.20 26.17
N ASP A 268 9.04 16.27 25.27
CA ASP A 268 8.43 14.93 25.28
C ASP A 268 9.40 13.81 25.73
N GLY A 269 10.60 14.19 26.11
CA GLY A 269 11.62 13.31 26.66
C GLY A 269 12.25 12.35 25.65
N ARG A 270 12.10 12.60 24.32
CA ARG A 270 12.55 11.72 23.25
C ARG A 270 13.76 12.22 22.47
N GLY A 271 14.38 13.29 22.87
CA GLY A 271 15.57 13.84 22.22
C GLY A 271 16.29 14.84 23.11
N PRO A 272 17.56 15.15 22.82
CA PRO A 272 18.39 15.99 23.66
C PRO A 272 18.11 17.51 23.48
N TRP A 273 17.39 17.88 22.43
CA TRP A 273 17.24 19.25 21.96
C TRP A 273 16.23 20.05 22.80
N ASP A 274 16.43 21.34 22.92
CA ASP A 274 15.34 22.26 23.22
C ASP A 274 14.43 22.42 22.01
N LEU A 275 13.33 23.17 22.13
CA LEU A 275 12.35 23.29 21.05
C LEU A 275 12.95 23.96 19.79
N GLU A 276 13.74 25.01 19.95
CA GLU A 276 14.36 25.74 18.83
C GLU A 276 15.40 24.86 18.14
N GLY A 277 16.27 24.21 18.89
CA GLY A 277 17.25 23.27 18.38
C GLY A 277 16.60 22.12 17.63
N SER A 278 15.53 21.52 18.19
CA SER A 278 14.77 20.45 17.54
C SER A 278 14.18 20.89 16.20
N ILE A 279 13.58 22.07 16.12
CA ILE A 279 13.03 22.58 14.85
C ILE A 279 14.16 22.71 13.81
N ARG A 280 15.33 23.26 14.18
CA ARG A 280 16.47 23.39 13.26
C ARG A 280 16.96 22.04 12.75
N GLU A 281 17.14 21.07 13.64
CA GLU A 281 17.53 19.71 13.26
C GLU A 281 16.55 19.10 12.25
N HIS A 282 15.24 19.21 12.52
CA HIS A 282 14.23 18.71 11.58
C HIS A 282 14.24 19.47 10.24
N GLN A 283 14.52 20.77 10.23
CA GLN A 283 14.66 21.56 9.01
C GLN A 283 15.88 21.12 8.18
N GLU A 284 17.01 20.80 8.84
CA GLU A 284 18.20 20.24 8.17
C GLU A 284 17.89 18.86 7.56
N VAL A 285 17.16 18.01 8.27
CA VAL A 285 16.71 16.71 7.74
C VAL A 285 15.80 16.88 6.53
N MET A 286 14.84 17.82 6.58
CA MET A 286 13.98 18.13 5.41
C MET A 286 14.83 18.55 4.21
N HIS A 287 15.80 19.43 4.42
CA HIS A 287 16.70 19.90 3.37
C HIS A 287 17.52 18.75 2.77
N TRP A 288 18.06 17.89 3.63
CA TRP A 288 18.84 16.74 3.18
C TRP A 288 18.02 15.79 2.30
N TYR A 289 16.84 15.34 2.77
CA TYR A 289 15.96 14.46 2.00
C TYR A 289 15.44 15.13 0.72
N GLY A 290 15.10 16.42 0.79
CA GLY A 290 14.68 17.20 -0.37
C GLY A 290 15.75 17.24 -1.46
N SER A 291 17.03 17.46 -1.07
CA SER A 291 18.17 17.47 -2.00
C SER A 291 18.44 16.09 -2.66
N HIS A 292 17.98 15.00 -2.03
CA HIS A 292 18.07 13.62 -2.56
C HIS A 292 16.78 13.18 -3.30
N ASN A 293 15.81 14.08 -3.50
CA ASN A 293 14.51 13.77 -4.12
C ASN A 293 13.74 12.63 -3.43
N ILE A 294 13.90 12.49 -2.12
CA ILE A 294 13.18 11.52 -1.30
C ILE A 294 12.00 12.23 -0.64
N PRO A 295 10.77 11.68 -0.72
CA PRO A 295 9.61 12.33 -0.11
C PRO A 295 9.75 12.46 1.41
N VAL A 296 9.11 13.50 1.97
CA VAL A 296 9.11 13.77 3.41
C VAL A 296 7.68 13.85 3.95
N GLU A 297 7.43 13.10 5.00
CA GLU A 297 6.21 13.11 5.81
C GLU A 297 6.49 13.90 7.09
N LEU A 298 5.71 14.96 7.35
CA LEU A 298 5.68 15.53 8.68
C LEU A 298 4.43 15.06 9.43
N ASN A 299 4.66 14.29 10.48
CA ASN A 299 3.58 13.71 11.27
C ASN A 299 3.15 14.60 12.45
N GLU A 300 3.46 15.88 12.37
CA GLU A 300 3.13 16.89 13.39
C GLU A 300 1.65 16.95 13.75
N PRO A 301 0.69 17.05 12.78
CA PRO A 301 -0.73 17.07 13.11
C PRO A 301 -1.17 15.83 13.90
N HIS A 302 -0.58 14.69 13.57
CA HIS A 302 -0.80 13.43 14.24
C HIS A 302 -0.40 13.47 15.73
N HIS A 303 0.76 14.05 16.05
CA HIS A 303 1.21 14.20 17.44
C HIS A 303 0.27 15.07 18.27
N TRP A 304 -0.25 16.14 17.70
CA TRP A 304 -1.25 16.99 18.36
C TRP A 304 -2.60 16.27 18.51
N GLY A 305 -3.07 15.61 17.47
CA GLY A 305 -4.32 14.85 17.51
C GLY A 305 -4.30 13.73 18.56
N MET A 306 -3.19 13.01 18.72
CA MET A 306 -3.04 11.98 19.76
C MET A 306 -2.98 12.53 21.19
N ARG A 307 -2.79 13.84 21.36
CA ARG A 307 -2.75 14.54 22.65
C ARG A 307 -3.99 15.34 22.91
N ASP A 308 -5.06 15.03 22.22
CA ASP A 308 -6.37 15.69 22.39
C ASP A 308 -6.32 17.22 22.21
N ALA A 309 -5.44 17.68 21.32
CA ALA A 309 -5.32 19.09 21.01
C ALA A 309 -6.58 19.60 20.29
N PRO A 310 -6.98 20.87 20.49
CA PRO A 310 -8.07 21.48 19.75
C PRO A 310 -7.87 21.38 18.23
N ASP A 311 -8.96 21.24 17.48
CA ASP A 311 -8.94 21.10 16.01
C ASP A 311 -8.15 22.21 15.31
N VAL A 312 -8.23 23.45 15.83
CA VAL A 312 -7.44 24.58 15.30
C VAL A 312 -5.94 24.33 15.40
N VAL A 313 -5.47 23.74 16.50
CA VAL A 313 -4.04 23.39 16.67
C VAL A 313 -3.64 22.32 15.66
N TYR A 314 -4.46 21.30 15.45
CA TYR A 314 -4.25 20.28 14.45
C TYR A 314 -4.12 20.90 13.04
N ILE A 315 -5.07 21.74 12.65
CA ILE A 315 -5.12 22.38 11.32
C ILE A 315 -3.93 23.32 11.11
N VAL A 316 -3.60 24.15 12.10
CA VAL A 316 -2.43 25.05 12.03
C VAL A 316 -1.12 24.26 11.95
N SER A 317 -1.00 23.17 12.70
CA SER A 317 0.20 22.31 12.64
C SER A 317 0.35 21.63 11.28
N ALA A 318 -0.75 21.24 10.61
CA ALA A 318 -0.72 20.71 9.25
C ALA A 318 -0.18 21.76 8.24
N PHE A 319 -0.65 23.00 8.35
CA PHE A 319 -0.15 24.09 7.53
C PHE A 319 1.34 24.37 7.79
N LEU A 320 1.75 24.52 9.06
CA LEU A 320 3.15 24.80 9.42
C LEU A 320 4.09 23.67 8.95
N SER A 321 3.65 22.43 9.00
CA SER A 321 4.38 21.28 8.47
C SER A 321 4.62 21.41 6.97
N ALA A 322 3.59 21.62 6.19
CA ALA A 322 3.70 21.79 4.74
C ALA A 322 4.53 23.03 4.34
N TYR A 323 4.34 24.14 5.08
CA TYR A 323 5.10 25.37 4.87
C TYR A 323 6.60 25.15 5.09
N ASN A 324 7.00 24.51 6.20
CA ASN A 324 8.39 24.20 6.49
C ASN A 324 8.98 23.25 5.44
N ALA A 325 8.28 22.15 5.10
CA ALA A 325 8.73 21.21 4.09
C ALA A 325 9.04 21.94 2.76
N ARG A 326 8.13 22.80 2.30
CA ARG A 326 8.34 23.61 1.10
C ARG A 326 9.53 24.58 1.24
N ALA A 327 9.63 25.29 2.37
CA ALA A 327 10.67 26.27 2.62
C ALA A 327 12.08 25.65 2.63
N PHE A 328 12.19 24.38 3.05
CA PHE A 328 13.46 23.65 3.11
C PHE A 328 13.70 22.72 1.91
N GLY A 329 12.98 22.93 0.79
CA GLY A 329 13.31 22.33 -0.50
C GLY A 329 12.78 20.90 -0.70
N VAL A 330 11.85 20.44 0.14
CA VAL A 330 11.13 19.20 -0.11
C VAL A 330 10.28 19.37 -1.37
N ARG A 331 10.43 18.44 -2.32
CA ARG A 331 9.64 18.42 -3.55
C ARG A 331 8.34 17.64 -3.38
N ASP A 332 8.42 16.47 -2.81
CA ASP A 332 7.30 15.54 -2.65
C ASP A 332 6.96 15.41 -1.16
N TYR A 333 5.93 16.12 -0.75
CA TYR A 333 5.49 16.20 0.64
C TYR A 333 4.31 15.27 0.91
N ILE A 334 4.38 14.47 1.97
CA ILE A 334 3.31 13.58 2.42
C ILE A 334 2.60 14.23 3.60
N ALA A 335 1.42 14.80 3.33
CA ALA A 335 0.57 15.43 4.33
C ALA A 335 -0.26 14.40 5.10
N GLN A 336 -0.31 14.53 6.41
CA GLN A 336 -0.99 13.64 7.34
C GLN A 336 -2.41 14.08 7.67
N PHE A 337 -3.39 13.15 7.55
CA PHE A 337 -4.79 13.36 7.88
C PHE A 337 -5.28 12.22 8.79
N MET A 338 -5.49 12.50 10.09
CA MET A 338 -5.90 11.51 11.08
C MET A 338 -7.36 11.66 11.45
N PHE A 339 -8.18 10.71 10.99
CA PHE A 339 -9.59 10.59 11.29
C PHE A 339 -9.82 9.97 12.67
N ASN A 340 -11.04 10.11 13.21
CA ASN A 340 -11.44 9.55 14.50
C ASN A 340 -10.54 10.02 15.65
N SER A 341 -10.14 11.28 15.62
CA SER A 341 -9.25 11.87 16.62
C SER A 341 -9.64 13.33 16.88
N PRO A 342 -10.04 13.70 18.12
CA PRO A 342 -10.18 12.81 19.26
C PRO A 342 -11.31 11.78 19.10
N PRO A 343 -11.30 10.70 19.89
CA PRO A 343 -12.40 9.73 19.91
C PRO A 343 -13.72 10.42 20.28
N GLY A 344 -14.80 10.07 19.59
CA GLY A 344 -16.11 10.66 19.83
C GLY A 344 -16.46 11.86 18.93
N HIS A 345 -15.57 12.32 18.08
CA HIS A 345 -15.96 13.16 16.95
C HIS A 345 -16.95 12.43 16.05
N SER A 346 -17.99 13.15 15.59
CA SER A 346 -18.81 12.63 14.50
C SER A 346 -18.01 12.61 13.19
N ASP A 347 -18.39 11.73 12.27
CA ASP A 347 -17.77 11.63 10.95
C ASP A 347 -17.76 12.98 10.20
N ALA A 348 -18.85 13.78 10.38
CA ALA A 348 -18.96 15.10 9.78
C ALA A 348 -17.94 16.09 10.36
N MET A 349 -17.68 16.07 11.67
CA MET A 349 -16.67 16.92 12.33
C MET A 349 -15.26 16.52 11.92
N ASP A 350 -14.97 15.22 11.89
CA ASP A 350 -13.68 14.72 11.41
C ASP A 350 -13.41 15.13 9.96
N LEU A 351 -14.38 14.92 9.09
CA LEU A 351 -14.26 15.29 7.68
C LEU A 351 -14.07 16.81 7.52
N ALA A 352 -14.84 17.63 8.25
CA ALA A 352 -14.71 19.08 8.22
C ALA A 352 -13.31 19.53 8.64
N LYS A 353 -12.76 18.96 9.72
CA LYS A 353 -11.39 19.22 10.17
C LYS A 353 -10.33 18.85 9.11
N MET A 354 -10.46 17.66 8.49
CA MET A 354 -9.55 17.22 7.47
C MET A 354 -9.62 18.08 6.20
N LEU A 355 -10.82 18.47 5.79
CA LEU A 355 -11.01 19.37 4.65
C LEU A 355 -10.45 20.77 4.93
N ALA A 356 -10.63 21.32 6.13
CA ALA A 356 -10.04 22.59 6.53
C ALA A 356 -8.50 22.55 6.51
N ALA A 357 -7.89 21.46 7.00
CA ALA A 357 -6.45 21.28 6.92
C ALA A 357 -5.97 21.20 5.45
N LEU A 358 -6.69 20.46 4.61
CA LEU A 358 -6.37 20.34 3.19
C LEU A 358 -6.50 21.68 2.46
N GLU A 359 -7.52 22.47 2.79
CA GLU A 359 -7.75 23.79 2.20
C GLU A 359 -6.60 24.77 2.49
N LEU A 360 -5.96 24.69 3.67
CA LEU A 360 -4.79 25.50 4.01
C LEU A 360 -3.50 24.98 3.37
N VAL A 361 -3.37 23.67 3.19
CA VAL A 361 -2.16 23.03 2.64
C VAL A 361 -2.10 23.12 1.11
N ARG A 362 -3.24 22.90 0.42
CA ARG A 362 -3.32 22.89 -1.05
C ARG A 362 -2.74 24.13 -1.74
N PRO A 363 -2.96 25.37 -1.28
CA PRO A 363 -2.39 26.56 -1.92
C PRO A 363 -0.85 26.62 -1.89
N LEU A 364 -0.19 25.75 -1.13
CA LEU A 364 1.26 25.63 -1.12
C LEU A 364 1.80 24.82 -2.31
N GLU A 365 0.96 24.02 -2.98
CA GLU A 365 1.36 23.25 -4.17
C GLU A 365 1.76 24.17 -5.33
N ASN A 366 2.81 23.77 -6.04
CA ASN A 366 3.30 24.41 -7.26
C ASN A 366 4.18 23.44 -8.05
N ASP A 367 4.84 23.90 -9.12
CA ASP A 367 5.69 23.06 -9.99
C ASP A 367 6.88 22.41 -9.27
N THR A 368 7.24 22.89 -8.09
CA THR A 368 8.38 22.39 -7.30
C THR A 368 7.98 21.77 -5.96
N PHE A 369 6.68 21.76 -5.61
CA PHE A 369 6.17 21.22 -4.35
C PHE A 369 4.84 20.49 -4.57
N ASN A 370 4.87 19.17 -4.48
CA ASN A 370 3.72 18.28 -4.61
C ASN A 370 3.21 17.86 -3.23
N VAL A 371 1.89 17.76 -3.04
CA VAL A 371 1.28 17.31 -1.80
C VAL A 371 0.58 15.96 -2.00
N TYR A 372 1.10 14.91 -1.37
CA TYR A 372 0.50 13.59 -1.32
C TYR A 372 -0.27 13.41 -0.03
N ARG A 373 -1.56 13.12 -0.13
CA ARG A 373 -2.44 12.92 1.04
C ARG A 373 -2.26 11.53 1.60
N GLN A 374 -1.86 11.44 2.88
CA GLN A 374 -1.87 10.21 3.64
C GLN A 374 -2.93 10.29 4.73
N THR A 375 -3.87 9.35 4.73
CA THR A 375 -4.91 9.25 5.74
C THR A 375 -4.65 8.10 6.70
N ARG A 376 -5.23 8.19 7.90
CA ARG A 376 -5.20 7.10 8.88
C ARG A 376 -6.34 7.23 9.89
N THR A 377 -6.65 6.12 10.58
CA THR A 377 -7.51 6.09 11.77
C THR A 377 -6.71 6.49 13.01
N GLY A 378 -7.32 7.22 13.92
CA GLY A 378 -6.73 7.55 15.23
C GLY A 378 -6.65 6.31 16.13
N LEU A 379 -5.50 6.13 16.80
CA LEU A 379 -5.23 4.96 17.66
C LEU A 379 -6.25 4.81 18.80
N LEU A 380 -6.61 5.93 19.43
CA LEU A 380 -7.49 5.97 20.61
C LEU A 380 -8.94 5.62 20.31
N SER A 381 -9.34 5.56 19.04
CA SER A 381 -10.73 5.29 18.64
C SER A 381 -11.08 3.81 18.54
N TYR A 382 -10.07 2.92 18.59
CA TYR A 382 -10.31 1.49 18.42
C TYR A 382 -11.01 0.86 19.62
N PRO A 383 -12.15 0.16 19.40
CA PRO A 383 -12.78 -0.63 20.45
C PRO A 383 -11.99 -1.88 20.77
N VAL A 384 -12.10 -2.37 22.01
CA VAL A 384 -11.44 -3.62 22.44
C VAL A 384 -12.11 -4.86 21.83
N ASP A 385 -13.42 -4.81 21.54
CA ASP A 385 -14.12 -5.91 20.91
C ASP A 385 -13.60 -6.17 19.49
N PRO A 386 -13.17 -7.41 19.16
CA PRO A 386 -12.52 -7.70 17.89
C PRO A 386 -13.42 -7.51 16.67
N VAL A 387 -14.72 -7.74 16.78
CA VAL A 387 -15.68 -7.54 15.67
C VAL A 387 -15.92 -6.06 15.45
N ALA A 388 -16.15 -5.31 16.53
CA ALA A 388 -16.31 -3.86 16.47
C ALA A 388 -15.04 -3.19 15.92
N SER A 389 -13.86 -3.67 16.30
CA SER A 389 -12.57 -3.14 15.82
C SER A 389 -12.38 -3.33 14.31
N ARG A 390 -12.74 -4.50 13.76
CA ARG A 390 -12.73 -4.76 12.31
C ARG A 390 -13.73 -3.87 11.56
N ALA A 391 -14.93 -3.73 12.10
CA ALA A 391 -15.95 -2.85 11.53
C ALA A 391 -15.49 -1.37 11.55
N HIS A 392 -14.87 -0.93 12.67
CA HIS A 392 -14.33 0.42 12.80
C HIS A 392 -13.23 0.70 11.77
N LEU A 393 -12.27 -0.23 11.59
CA LEU A 393 -11.26 -0.10 10.56
C LEU A 393 -11.88 0.08 9.17
N ALA A 394 -12.81 -0.77 8.78
CA ALA A 394 -13.41 -0.73 7.44
C ALA A 394 -14.21 0.57 7.22
N THR A 395 -15.02 1.01 8.19
CA THR A 395 -15.83 2.23 8.09
C THR A 395 -14.98 3.48 8.10
N SER A 396 -13.93 3.53 8.93
CA SER A 396 -12.99 4.65 8.95
C SER A 396 -12.26 4.79 7.61
N VAL A 397 -11.75 3.70 7.05
CA VAL A 397 -11.09 3.71 5.74
C VAL A 397 -12.06 4.15 4.63
N TYR A 398 -13.30 3.68 4.66
CA TYR A 398 -14.32 4.12 3.70
C TYR A 398 -14.53 5.64 3.76
N MET A 399 -14.65 6.22 4.96
CA MET A 399 -14.78 7.66 5.14
C MET A 399 -13.54 8.44 4.69
N GLN A 400 -12.33 7.90 4.95
CA GLN A 400 -11.07 8.51 4.52
C GLN A 400 -11.00 8.72 3.00
N MET A 401 -11.67 7.87 2.22
CA MET A 401 -11.70 7.98 0.75
C MET A 401 -12.35 9.28 0.25
N ALA A 402 -13.13 9.98 1.07
CA ALA A 402 -13.64 11.32 0.76
C ALA A 402 -12.51 12.34 0.47
N LEU A 403 -11.32 12.16 1.05
CA LEU A 403 -10.14 12.98 0.76
C LEU A 403 -9.36 12.52 -0.47
N LYS A 404 -9.76 11.45 -1.14
CA LYS A 404 -9.04 10.84 -2.26
C LYS A 404 -7.55 10.65 -1.91
N PRO A 405 -7.21 9.87 -0.88
CA PRO A 405 -5.84 9.71 -0.41
C PRO A 405 -4.97 9.02 -1.46
N HIS A 406 -3.68 9.39 -1.48
CA HIS A 406 -2.65 8.67 -2.24
C HIS A 406 -2.08 7.50 -1.45
N ILE A 407 -2.11 7.61 -0.11
CA ILE A 407 -1.62 6.60 0.83
C ILE A 407 -2.64 6.45 1.95
N ILE A 408 -2.94 5.23 2.35
CA ILE A 408 -3.68 4.92 3.57
C ILE A 408 -2.74 4.22 4.53
N HIS A 409 -2.49 4.86 5.68
CA HIS A 409 -1.87 4.20 6.81
C HIS A 409 -2.92 3.34 7.52
N VAL A 410 -2.95 2.09 7.21
CA VAL A 410 -3.80 1.11 7.88
C VAL A 410 -3.34 0.96 9.32
N VAL A 411 -4.17 1.38 10.26
CA VAL A 411 -4.01 1.06 11.69
C VAL A 411 -4.77 -0.23 11.94
N GLY A 412 -4.07 -1.26 12.39
CA GLY A 412 -4.65 -2.60 12.48
C GLY A 412 -5.81 -2.69 13.48
N HIS A 413 -6.73 -3.60 13.24
CA HIS A 413 -7.85 -3.89 14.14
C HIS A 413 -7.40 -4.46 15.50
N THR A 414 -6.13 -4.79 15.66
CA THR A 414 -5.52 -5.27 16.91
C THR A 414 -4.99 -4.15 17.80
N GLU A 415 -5.09 -2.88 17.38
CA GLU A 415 -4.45 -1.72 18.03
C GLU A 415 -4.76 -1.62 19.53
N ALA A 416 -6.01 -1.85 19.92
CA ALA A 416 -6.41 -1.83 21.32
C ALA A 416 -6.17 -3.16 22.07
N HIS A 417 -5.55 -4.15 21.45
CA HIS A 417 -5.54 -5.50 21.96
C HIS A 417 -4.14 -6.13 22.08
N HIS A 418 -3.37 -6.18 20.98
CA HIS A 418 -2.03 -6.77 20.93
C HIS A 418 -1.21 -6.28 19.75
N ALA A 419 0.10 -6.48 19.81
CA ALA A 419 1.01 -6.19 18.70
C ALA A 419 0.67 -7.06 17.48
N ALA A 420 0.45 -6.46 16.33
CA ALA A 420 0.00 -7.14 15.12
C ALA A 420 1.01 -8.21 14.67
N THR A 421 0.51 -9.42 14.44
CA THR A 421 1.22 -10.49 13.72
C THR A 421 1.20 -10.22 12.22
N ALA A 422 1.94 -11.00 11.44
CA ALA A 422 1.89 -10.89 9.97
C ALA A 422 0.48 -11.16 9.42
N GLU A 423 -0.23 -12.12 9.97
CA GLU A 423 -1.61 -12.47 9.62
C GLU A 423 -2.58 -11.34 9.95
N ASP A 424 -2.42 -10.68 11.09
CA ASP A 424 -3.22 -9.50 11.46
C ASP A 424 -3.01 -8.35 10.47
N VAL A 425 -1.78 -8.11 10.05
CA VAL A 425 -1.45 -7.09 9.02
C VAL A 425 -2.11 -7.44 7.69
N ILE A 426 -2.02 -8.71 7.28
CA ILE A 426 -2.65 -9.20 6.02
C ILE A 426 -4.17 -9.02 6.09
N GLU A 427 -4.80 -9.42 7.20
CA GLU A 427 -6.23 -9.24 7.42
C GLU A 427 -6.63 -7.76 7.41
N ALA A 428 -5.95 -6.92 8.19
CA ALA A 428 -6.24 -5.49 8.28
C ALA A 428 -6.14 -4.78 6.93
N CYS A 429 -5.10 -5.09 6.15
CA CYS A 429 -4.93 -4.55 4.81
C CYS A 429 -5.98 -5.09 3.83
N GLY A 430 -6.43 -6.34 4.00
CA GLY A 430 -7.56 -6.91 3.24
C GLY A 430 -8.87 -6.16 3.50
N LEU A 431 -9.18 -5.88 4.76
CA LEU A 431 -10.35 -5.09 5.16
C LEU A 431 -10.29 -3.65 4.60
N ALA A 432 -9.13 -3.00 4.73
CA ALA A 432 -8.91 -1.66 4.19
C ALA A 432 -9.06 -1.63 2.67
N ARG A 433 -8.49 -2.61 1.97
CA ARG A 433 -8.61 -2.73 0.50
C ARG A 433 -10.07 -2.85 0.08
N ARG A 434 -10.86 -3.70 0.75
CA ARG A 434 -12.29 -3.85 0.42
C ARG A 434 -13.07 -2.54 0.69
N ALA A 435 -12.74 -1.81 1.75
CA ALA A 435 -13.35 -0.50 2.02
C ALA A 435 -13.01 0.53 0.92
N VAL A 436 -11.77 0.56 0.44
CA VAL A 436 -11.34 1.39 -0.70
C VAL A 436 -12.13 1.04 -1.97
N GLU A 437 -12.27 -0.25 -2.26
CA GLU A 437 -13.03 -0.74 -3.42
C GLU A 437 -14.46 -0.26 -3.39
N ASN A 438 -15.14 -0.45 -2.25
CA ASN A 438 -16.52 0.00 -2.05
C ASN A 438 -16.68 1.52 -2.20
N ALA A 439 -15.65 2.30 -1.90
CA ALA A 439 -15.68 3.76 -2.04
C ALA A 439 -15.39 4.23 -3.47
N LEU A 440 -14.76 3.40 -4.31
CA LEU A 440 -14.47 3.70 -5.72
C LEU A 440 -15.55 3.17 -6.68
N GLU A 441 -16.35 2.19 -6.24
CA GLU A 441 -17.53 1.68 -6.97
C GLU A 441 -18.70 2.65 -6.92
#